data_d1d7fe74d9a1d6647b5d8c953822b48d
#
_entry.id   d1d7fe74d9a1d6647b5d8c953822b48d
#
_cell.length_a   1.000
_cell.length_b   1.000
_cell.length_c   1.000
_cell.angle_alpha   90.00
_cell.angle_beta   90.00
_cell.angle_gamma   90.00
#
_symmetry.space_group_name_H-M   'P 1'
#
loop_
_entity.id
_entity.type
_entity.pdbx_description
1 polymer ?
#
loop_
_entity_poly.entity_id
_entity_poly.type
_entity_poly.pdbx_seq_one_letter_code
_entity_poly.pdbx_strand_id
1 'polypeptide(L)'
;MTPPRQWSVAIGVVMALVFGTALAIKIRPQVDLLGVGSAAPAFRATDLRTGRPTTLADYRGKVVLLNVWATWCQPCRVEMPSMERLYRRLGEGGDFRVVAVSIDEQGDSVVQAFARELGLGFDILHDQTGAIKQAYQATGVPESWVINRDGVIVKKVIGASEWDGPVNETLIRRLIDDRPR
;
A
#
# COMPACT_ATOMS: atom_id res chain seq x y z
N MET A 1 64.64 -3.04 13.19
CA MET A 1 63.90 -3.49 14.40
C MET A 1 62.59 -4.08 13.95
N THR A 2 62.45 -5.42 13.92
CA THR A 2 61.20 -6.09 13.56
C THR A 2 60.21 -5.94 14.72
N PRO A 3 58.98 -5.54 14.48
CA PRO A 3 58.00 -5.42 15.57
C PRO A 3 57.79 -6.81 16.20
N PRO A 4 57.62 -6.88 17.52
CA PRO A 4 57.42 -8.16 18.19
C PRO A 4 56.14 -8.82 17.65
N ARG A 5 56.20 -10.14 17.43
CA ARG A 5 55.13 -10.99 16.85
C ARG A 5 53.74 -10.69 17.43
N GLN A 6 53.66 -10.24 18.68
CA GLN A 6 52.41 -9.81 19.35
C GLN A 6 51.71 -8.62 18.69
N TRP A 7 52.45 -7.63 18.20
CA TRP A 7 51.93 -6.48 17.51
C TRP A 7 51.37 -6.81 16.13
N SER A 8 51.97 -7.75 15.41
CA SER A 8 51.48 -8.21 14.12
C SER A 8 50.14 -8.95 14.26
N VAL A 9 49.97 -9.74 15.32
CA VAL A 9 48.70 -10.42 15.62
C VAL A 9 47.61 -9.39 16.00
N ALA A 10 47.96 -8.42 16.85
CA ALA A 10 47.00 -7.36 17.26
C ALA A 10 46.52 -6.54 16.05
N ILE A 11 47.43 -6.14 15.16
CA ILE A 11 47.08 -5.41 13.93
C ILE A 11 46.19 -6.27 13.01
N GLY A 12 46.51 -7.59 12.86
CA GLY A 12 45.68 -8.51 12.07
C GLY A 12 44.24 -8.62 12.60
N VAL A 13 44.09 -8.74 13.93
CA VAL A 13 42.75 -8.78 14.58
C VAL A 13 41.96 -7.50 14.38
N VAL A 14 42.61 -6.33 14.57
CA VAL A 14 41.97 -5.02 14.36
C VAL A 14 41.53 -4.86 12.91
N MET A 15 42.36 -5.21 11.94
CA MET A 15 42.03 -5.16 10.53
C MET A 15 40.87 -6.10 10.17
N ALA A 16 40.84 -7.30 10.71
CA ALA A 16 39.74 -8.25 10.52
C ALA A 16 38.40 -7.72 11.11
N LEU A 17 38.46 -7.12 12.28
CA LEU A 17 37.29 -6.49 12.91
C LEU A 17 36.77 -5.27 12.11
N VAL A 18 37.68 -4.42 11.66
CA VAL A 18 37.32 -3.25 10.82
C VAL A 18 36.73 -3.70 9.49
N PHE A 19 37.35 -4.70 8.84
CA PHE A 19 36.84 -5.23 7.58
C PHE A 19 35.50 -5.95 7.77
N GLY A 20 35.37 -6.75 8.83
CA GLY A 20 34.11 -7.43 9.19
C GLY A 20 32.97 -6.45 9.49
N THR A 21 33.23 -5.38 10.24
CA THR A 21 32.23 -4.35 10.51
C THR A 21 31.86 -3.56 9.26
N ALA A 22 32.84 -3.19 8.42
CA ALA A 22 32.58 -2.52 7.15
C ALA A 22 31.74 -3.39 6.20
N LEU A 23 32.03 -4.69 6.13
CA LEU A 23 31.25 -5.65 5.36
C LEU A 23 29.84 -5.83 5.92
N ALA A 24 29.68 -5.93 7.24
CA ALA A 24 28.38 -6.02 7.91
C ALA A 24 27.51 -4.78 7.68
N ILE A 25 28.09 -3.59 7.63
CA ILE A 25 27.39 -2.33 7.32
C ILE A 25 26.92 -2.33 5.86
N LYS A 26 27.71 -2.86 4.92
CA LYS A 26 27.33 -2.97 3.50
C LYS A 26 26.22 -4.01 3.24
N ILE A 27 26.13 -5.04 4.08
CA ILE A 27 25.18 -6.15 3.92
C ILE A 27 23.88 -5.88 4.72
N ARG A 28 23.79 -4.78 5.48
CA ARG A 28 22.54 -4.46 6.19
C ARG A 28 21.39 -4.34 5.18
N PRO A 29 20.33 -5.18 5.29
CA PRO A 29 19.15 -5.00 4.48
C PRO A 29 18.62 -3.58 4.74
N GLN A 30 18.56 -2.78 3.71
CA GLN A 30 17.86 -1.49 3.77
C GLN A 30 16.40 -1.84 3.99
N VAL A 31 15.88 -1.58 5.18
CA VAL A 31 14.44 -1.64 5.42
C VAL A 31 13.87 -0.38 4.81
N ASP A 32 13.53 -0.46 3.51
CA ASP A 32 12.85 0.64 2.84
C ASP A 32 11.44 0.76 3.44
N LEU A 33 11.26 1.79 4.27
CA LEU A 33 9.95 2.12 4.81
C LEU A 33 9.06 2.60 3.66
N LEU A 34 7.96 1.89 3.43
CA LEU A 34 6.99 2.27 2.42
C LEU A 34 6.28 3.57 2.82
N GLY A 35 6.49 4.60 2.04
CA GLY A 35 5.95 5.93 2.31
C GLY A 35 5.63 6.72 1.06
N VAL A 36 5.31 7.99 1.25
CA VAL A 36 5.12 8.94 0.16
C VAL A 36 6.41 9.07 -0.64
N GLY A 37 6.31 8.99 -1.97
CA GLY A 37 7.42 8.96 -2.92
C GLY A 37 7.90 7.56 -3.30
N SER A 38 7.49 6.51 -2.58
CA SER A 38 7.83 5.12 -2.93
C SER A 38 6.98 4.62 -4.09
N ALA A 39 7.54 3.73 -4.92
CA ALA A 39 6.74 2.94 -5.84
C ALA A 39 5.77 2.04 -5.05
N ALA A 40 4.50 2.03 -5.47
CA ALA A 40 3.49 1.20 -4.83
C ALA A 40 3.79 -0.30 -5.08
N PRO A 41 3.86 -1.13 -4.03
CA PRO A 41 4.12 -2.54 -4.17
C PRO A 41 3.04 -3.26 -4.99
N ALA A 42 3.45 -4.27 -5.74
CA ALA A 42 2.49 -5.16 -6.38
C ALA A 42 1.72 -5.96 -5.32
N PHE A 43 0.45 -6.20 -5.60
CA PHE A 43 -0.41 -7.11 -4.84
C PHE A 43 -1.17 -8.03 -5.78
N ARG A 44 -1.75 -9.09 -5.26
CA ARG A 44 -2.71 -9.96 -5.95
C ARG A 44 -3.89 -10.22 -5.01
N ALA A 45 -5.10 -10.00 -5.51
CA ALA A 45 -6.34 -10.26 -4.79
C ALA A 45 -7.43 -10.72 -5.77
N THR A 46 -8.51 -11.31 -5.28
CA THR A 46 -9.66 -11.71 -6.10
C THR A 46 -10.64 -10.55 -6.23
N ASP A 47 -10.97 -10.13 -7.46
CA ASP A 47 -12.09 -9.21 -7.72
C ASP A 47 -13.42 -9.94 -7.45
N LEU A 48 -14.16 -9.47 -6.46
CA LEU A 48 -15.40 -10.14 -6.01
C LEU A 48 -16.59 -9.97 -6.97
N ARG A 49 -16.49 -9.06 -7.94
CA ARG A 49 -17.50 -8.89 -8.99
C ARG A 49 -17.30 -9.87 -10.14
N THR A 50 -16.04 -10.15 -10.49
CA THR A 50 -15.68 -10.97 -11.66
C THR A 50 -15.20 -12.37 -11.30
N GLY A 51 -14.78 -12.59 -10.06
CA GLY A 51 -14.13 -13.81 -9.57
C GLY A 51 -12.70 -13.99 -10.10
N ARG A 52 -12.11 -12.98 -10.73
CA ARG A 52 -10.78 -13.06 -11.35
C ARG A 52 -9.68 -12.49 -10.46
N PRO A 53 -8.47 -13.05 -10.54
CA PRO A 53 -7.30 -12.44 -9.92
C PRO A 53 -7.06 -11.05 -10.52
N THR A 54 -6.84 -10.07 -9.65
CA THR A 54 -6.56 -8.67 -9.99
C THR A 54 -5.31 -8.22 -9.26
N THR A 55 -4.54 -7.37 -9.91
CA THR A 55 -3.25 -6.86 -9.43
C THR A 55 -3.19 -5.33 -9.56
N LEU A 56 -2.20 -4.69 -8.95
CA LEU A 56 -2.00 -3.25 -9.14
C LEU A 56 -1.75 -2.89 -10.63
N ALA A 57 -1.15 -3.80 -11.40
CA ALA A 57 -0.85 -3.57 -12.81
C ALA A 57 -2.11 -3.36 -13.69
N ASP A 58 -3.27 -3.88 -13.26
CA ASP A 58 -4.55 -3.70 -13.96
C ASP A 58 -5.09 -2.26 -13.85
N TYR A 59 -4.48 -1.46 -12.97
CA TYR A 59 -4.81 -0.05 -12.75
C TYR A 59 -3.75 0.92 -13.28
N ARG A 60 -2.81 0.47 -14.11
CA ARG A 60 -1.78 1.34 -14.68
C ARG A 60 -2.38 2.53 -15.42
N GLY A 61 -1.73 3.69 -15.30
CA GLY A 61 -2.17 4.94 -15.93
C GLY A 61 -3.38 5.60 -15.25
N LYS A 62 -3.89 5.02 -14.16
CA LYS A 62 -5.00 5.56 -13.37
C LYS A 62 -4.51 6.09 -12.04
N VAL A 63 -5.24 7.05 -11.50
CA VAL A 63 -5.11 7.44 -10.09
C VAL A 63 -5.87 6.42 -9.25
N VAL A 64 -5.22 5.86 -8.24
CA VAL A 64 -5.81 4.81 -7.40
C VAL A 64 -5.87 5.26 -5.95
N LEU A 65 -7.04 5.16 -5.34
CA LEU A 65 -7.22 5.14 -3.89
C LEU A 65 -7.28 3.65 -3.47
N LEU A 66 -6.14 3.14 -3.01
CA LEU A 66 -6.03 1.80 -2.46
C LEU A 66 -6.38 1.85 -0.97
N ASN A 67 -7.26 0.97 -0.53
CA ASN A 67 -7.66 0.85 0.88
C ASN A 67 -7.56 -0.61 1.33
N VAL A 68 -6.90 -0.85 2.45
CA VAL A 68 -6.85 -2.17 3.11
C VAL A 68 -7.78 -2.14 4.29
N TRP A 69 -8.72 -3.10 4.35
CA TRP A 69 -9.83 -3.09 5.29
C TRP A 69 -10.32 -4.51 5.67
N ALA A 70 -11.31 -4.60 6.55
CA ALA A 70 -12.00 -5.85 6.87
C ALA A 70 -13.45 -5.59 7.32
N THR A 71 -14.32 -6.61 7.23
CA THR A 71 -15.74 -6.48 7.60
C THR A 71 -15.97 -6.27 9.11
N TRP A 72 -15.07 -6.80 9.94
CA TRP A 72 -15.07 -6.64 11.40
C TRP A 72 -14.50 -5.30 11.87
N CYS A 73 -13.96 -4.47 10.96
CA CYS A 73 -13.34 -3.19 11.28
C CYS A 73 -14.40 -2.09 11.32
N GLN A 74 -14.79 -1.65 12.51
CA GLN A 74 -15.80 -0.60 12.66
C GLN A 74 -15.39 0.75 12.05
N PRO A 75 -14.14 1.26 12.18
CA PRO A 75 -13.72 2.47 11.48
C PRO A 75 -13.79 2.36 9.94
N CYS A 76 -13.55 1.15 9.38
CA CYS A 76 -13.68 0.90 7.94
C CYS A 76 -15.12 1.11 7.47
N ARG A 77 -16.10 0.60 8.23
CA ARG A 77 -17.53 0.80 7.94
C ARG A 77 -17.91 2.28 7.91
N VAL A 78 -17.30 3.10 8.77
CA VAL A 78 -17.59 4.54 8.86
C VAL A 78 -17.03 5.31 7.66
N GLU A 79 -15.82 4.96 7.16
CA GLU A 79 -15.19 5.70 6.07
C GLU A 79 -15.74 5.35 4.67
N MET A 80 -16.16 4.10 4.45
CA MET A 80 -16.56 3.61 3.12
C MET A 80 -17.67 4.39 2.41
N PRO A 81 -18.69 4.90 3.10
CA PRO A 81 -19.65 5.78 2.44
C PRO A 81 -19.04 7.06 1.85
N SER A 82 -18.01 7.64 2.48
CA SER A 82 -17.31 8.80 1.94
C SER A 82 -16.46 8.45 0.71
N MET A 83 -15.85 7.25 0.70
CA MET A 83 -15.15 6.71 -0.46
C MET A 83 -16.10 6.49 -1.64
N GLU A 84 -17.30 5.94 -1.38
CA GLU A 84 -18.33 5.73 -2.41
C GLU A 84 -18.81 7.04 -3.01
N ARG A 85 -19.08 8.08 -2.19
CA ARG A 85 -19.46 9.40 -2.70
C ARG A 85 -18.36 10.01 -3.56
N LEU A 86 -17.10 9.89 -3.15
CA LEU A 86 -15.95 10.34 -3.94
C LEU A 86 -15.85 9.58 -5.26
N TYR A 87 -15.99 8.24 -5.23
CA TYR A 87 -15.93 7.39 -6.40
C TYR A 87 -17.03 7.74 -7.41
N ARG A 88 -18.27 7.96 -6.97
CA ARG A 88 -19.38 8.38 -7.84
C ARG A 88 -19.11 9.71 -8.54
N ARG A 89 -18.43 10.64 -7.87
CA ARG A 89 -18.13 11.96 -8.46
C ARG A 89 -16.93 11.94 -9.43
N LEU A 90 -15.94 11.11 -9.20
CA LEU A 90 -14.66 11.17 -9.92
C LEU A 90 -14.34 9.90 -10.74
N GLY A 91 -15.01 8.79 -10.49
CA GLY A 91 -14.71 7.49 -11.10
C GLY A 91 -15.32 7.27 -12.49
N GLU A 92 -16.35 8.04 -12.88
CA GLU A 92 -17.06 7.85 -14.17
C GLU A 92 -16.15 7.92 -15.40
N GLY A 93 -15.14 8.82 -15.40
CA GLY A 93 -14.19 8.98 -16.50
C GLY A 93 -13.18 7.83 -16.64
N GLY A 94 -13.15 6.89 -15.67
CA GLY A 94 -12.22 5.75 -15.68
C GLY A 94 -10.77 6.09 -15.31
N ASP A 95 -10.44 7.36 -15.15
CA ASP A 95 -9.10 7.85 -14.77
C ASP A 95 -8.80 7.72 -13.28
N PHE A 96 -9.82 7.54 -12.46
CA PHE A 96 -9.75 7.33 -11.01
C PHE A 96 -10.43 6.02 -10.60
N ARG A 97 -9.78 5.27 -9.74
CA ARG A 97 -10.34 4.04 -9.18
C ARG A 97 -10.20 4.03 -7.66
N VAL A 98 -11.22 3.57 -6.99
CA VAL A 98 -11.15 3.14 -5.59
C VAL A 98 -11.04 1.62 -5.60
N VAL A 99 -9.97 1.11 -4.99
CA VAL A 99 -9.64 -0.31 -4.91
C VAL A 99 -9.56 -0.69 -3.45
N ALA A 100 -10.61 -1.30 -2.92
CA ALA A 100 -10.67 -1.71 -1.52
C ALA A 100 -10.42 -3.21 -1.40
N VAL A 101 -9.29 -3.57 -0.77
CA VAL A 101 -8.84 -4.94 -0.59
C VAL A 101 -9.16 -5.39 0.83
N SER A 102 -10.12 -6.30 0.96
CA SER A 102 -10.44 -6.96 2.23
C SER A 102 -9.37 -7.98 2.59
N ILE A 103 -9.04 -8.03 3.87
CA ILE A 103 -8.16 -9.03 4.48
C ILE A 103 -8.94 -9.97 5.43
N ASP A 104 -10.24 -10.13 5.21
CA ASP A 104 -11.03 -11.10 5.98
C ASP A 104 -10.49 -12.51 5.77
N GLU A 105 -10.40 -13.29 6.85
CA GLU A 105 -10.03 -14.71 6.77
C GLU A 105 -11.20 -15.58 6.31
N GLN A 106 -12.41 -15.05 6.41
CA GLN A 106 -13.65 -15.71 5.98
C GLN A 106 -13.78 -15.65 4.44
N GLY A 107 -14.69 -16.47 3.91
CA GLY A 107 -14.88 -16.56 2.46
C GLY A 107 -15.47 -15.29 1.83
N ASP A 108 -15.36 -15.21 0.50
CA ASP A 108 -15.80 -14.08 -0.35
C ASP A 108 -17.23 -13.60 -0.05
N SER A 109 -18.13 -14.52 0.35
CA SER A 109 -19.54 -14.21 0.60
C SER A 109 -19.77 -13.19 1.71
N VAL A 110 -18.92 -13.18 2.75
CA VAL A 110 -19.02 -12.23 3.87
C VAL A 110 -18.66 -10.83 3.40
N VAL A 111 -17.58 -10.72 2.64
CA VAL A 111 -17.10 -9.45 2.06
C VAL A 111 -18.12 -8.91 1.04
N GLN A 112 -18.67 -9.78 0.18
CA GLN A 112 -19.72 -9.41 -0.78
C GLN A 112 -21.00 -8.94 -0.08
N ALA A 113 -21.41 -9.60 1.00
CA ALA A 113 -22.61 -9.21 1.77
C ALA A 113 -22.43 -7.80 2.36
N PHE A 114 -21.26 -7.53 2.95
CA PHE A 114 -20.91 -6.23 3.49
C PHE A 114 -20.92 -5.12 2.41
N ALA A 115 -20.30 -5.40 1.25
CA ALA A 115 -20.26 -4.45 0.14
C ALA A 115 -21.67 -4.11 -0.39
N ARG A 116 -22.54 -5.12 -0.49
CA ARG A 116 -23.96 -4.93 -0.88
C ARG A 116 -24.73 -4.11 0.17
N GLU A 117 -24.54 -4.42 1.45
CA GLU A 117 -25.19 -3.69 2.56
C GLU A 117 -24.91 -2.20 2.51
N LEU A 118 -23.64 -1.81 2.22
CA LEU A 118 -23.24 -0.41 2.13
C LEU A 118 -23.42 0.20 0.73
N GLY A 119 -23.89 -0.56 -0.26
CA GLY A 119 -24.12 -0.07 -1.62
C GLY A 119 -22.86 0.41 -2.33
N LEU A 120 -21.72 -0.30 -2.09
CA LEU A 120 -20.41 0.06 -2.64
C LEU A 120 -20.33 -0.31 -4.13
N GLY A 121 -20.06 0.69 -4.98
CA GLY A 121 -19.93 0.55 -6.43
C GLY A 121 -18.50 0.48 -6.95
N PHE A 122 -17.51 0.80 -6.12
CA PHE A 122 -16.09 0.71 -6.48
C PHE A 122 -15.55 -0.73 -6.43
N ASP A 123 -14.29 -0.93 -6.77
CA ASP A 123 -13.69 -2.26 -6.87
C ASP A 123 -13.44 -2.85 -5.48
N ILE A 124 -14.17 -3.93 -5.17
CA ILE A 124 -14.00 -4.72 -3.95
C ILE A 124 -13.19 -5.97 -4.28
N LEU A 125 -12.00 -6.04 -3.73
CA LEU A 125 -11.11 -7.18 -3.87
C LEU A 125 -10.99 -7.92 -2.54
N HIS A 126 -10.63 -9.20 -2.60
CA HIS A 126 -10.40 -10.02 -1.42
C HIS A 126 -9.02 -10.70 -1.49
N ASP A 127 -8.20 -10.44 -0.48
CA ASP A 127 -6.94 -11.13 -0.21
C ASP A 127 -7.04 -11.87 1.12
N GLN A 128 -7.60 -13.08 1.07
CA GLN A 128 -7.80 -13.94 2.24
C GLN A 128 -6.48 -14.30 2.95
N THR A 129 -5.35 -14.16 2.25
CA THR A 129 -4.03 -14.45 2.84
C THR A 129 -3.47 -13.29 3.66
N GLY A 130 -3.99 -12.08 3.45
CA GLY A 130 -3.49 -10.86 4.05
C GLY A 130 -2.09 -10.43 3.54
N ALA A 131 -1.63 -10.99 2.43
CA ALA A 131 -0.31 -10.67 1.85
C ALA A 131 -0.16 -9.20 1.50
N ILE A 132 -1.25 -8.54 1.09
CA ILE A 132 -1.25 -7.10 0.82
C ILE A 132 -0.86 -6.28 2.06
N LYS A 133 -1.26 -6.72 3.25
CA LYS A 133 -0.91 -6.04 4.50
C LYS A 133 0.61 -6.03 4.72
N GLN A 134 1.28 -7.13 4.40
CA GLN A 134 2.74 -7.22 4.48
C GLN A 134 3.42 -6.39 3.39
N ALA A 135 2.95 -6.52 2.13
CA ALA A 135 3.51 -5.79 1.00
C ALA A 135 3.46 -4.27 1.20
N TYR A 136 2.35 -3.76 1.73
CA TYR A 136 2.14 -2.34 1.99
C TYR A 136 2.58 -1.90 3.40
N GLN A 137 3.19 -2.79 4.18
CA GLN A 137 3.64 -2.54 5.56
C GLN A 137 2.51 -1.89 6.39
N ALA A 138 1.27 -2.38 6.19
CA ALA A 138 0.11 -1.87 6.90
C ALA A 138 0.16 -2.31 8.35
N THR A 139 0.01 -1.35 9.27
CA THR A 139 0.07 -1.58 10.71
C THR A 139 -1.27 -1.97 11.30
N GLY A 140 -2.35 -1.65 10.59
CA GLY A 140 -3.72 -1.93 11.00
C GLY A 140 -4.71 -1.77 9.86
N VAL A 141 -6.01 -1.73 10.18
CA VAL A 141 -7.10 -1.39 9.27
C VAL A 141 -8.00 -0.35 9.91
N PRO A 142 -8.53 0.62 9.12
CA PRO A 142 -8.23 0.84 7.72
C PRO A 142 -6.88 1.54 7.53
N GLU A 143 -6.23 1.24 6.42
CA GLU A 143 -5.06 2.00 6.00
C GLU A 143 -5.14 2.21 4.48
N SER A 144 -4.85 3.45 4.01
CA SER A 144 -5.09 3.83 2.63
C SER A 144 -3.90 4.54 2.00
N TRP A 145 -3.76 4.34 0.69
CA TRP A 145 -2.72 4.97 -0.14
C TRP A 145 -3.37 5.60 -1.37
N VAL A 146 -3.03 6.86 -1.65
CA VAL A 146 -3.30 7.47 -2.96
C VAL A 146 -2.08 7.25 -3.83
N ILE A 147 -2.29 6.64 -4.97
CA ILE A 147 -1.25 6.25 -5.94
C ILE A 147 -1.50 7.03 -7.23
N ASN A 148 -0.50 7.70 -7.75
CA ASN A 148 -0.59 8.43 -9.02
C ASN A 148 -0.54 7.50 -10.24
N ARG A 149 -0.66 8.05 -11.45
CA ARG A 149 -0.66 7.31 -12.72
C ARG A 149 0.64 6.54 -12.98
N ASP A 150 1.76 7.00 -12.41
CA ASP A 150 3.08 6.36 -12.53
C ASP A 150 3.27 5.22 -11.52
N GLY A 151 2.28 4.98 -10.65
CA GLY A 151 2.35 3.95 -9.61
C GLY A 151 3.13 4.39 -8.38
N VAL A 152 3.28 5.71 -8.15
CA VAL A 152 3.97 6.27 -6.97
C VAL A 152 2.94 6.65 -5.90
N ILE A 153 3.23 6.30 -4.66
CA ILE A 153 2.42 6.69 -3.49
C ILE A 153 2.61 8.19 -3.25
N VAL A 154 1.52 8.96 -3.30
CA VAL A 154 1.53 10.41 -3.07
C VAL A 154 0.87 10.81 -1.75
N LYS A 155 0.12 9.90 -1.13
CA LYS A 155 -0.47 10.08 0.20
C LYS A 155 -0.64 8.73 0.88
N LYS A 156 -0.39 8.69 2.19
CA LYS A 156 -0.68 7.56 3.08
C LYS A 156 -1.54 8.05 4.23
N VAL A 157 -2.57 7.28 4.58
CA VAL A 157 -3.47 7.58 5.72
C VAL A 157 -3.62 6.32 6.56
N ILE A 158 -3.34 6.44 7.84
CA ILE A 158 -3.53 5.39 8.84
C ILE A 158 -4.79 5.71 9.63
N GLY A 159 -5.73 4.78 9.69
CA GLY A 159 -7.05 4.99 10.26
C GLY A 159 -8.06 5.57 9.27
N ALA A 160 -9.31 5.71 9.73
CA ALA A 160 -10.42 6.20 8.92
C ALA A 160 -10.25 7.67 8.52
N SER A 161 -10.70 8.00 7.31
CA SER A 161 -10.69 9.37 6.77
C SER A 161 -12.00 9.71 6.06
N GLU A 162 -12.35 10.99 6.04
CA GLU A 162 -13.43 11.51 5.20
C GLU A 162 -12.88 11.78 3.78
N TRP A 163 -13.08 10.81 2.90
CA TRP A 163 -12.46 10.82 1.57
C TRP A 163 -13.09 11.83 0.61
N ASP A 164 -14.38 12.12 0.74
CA ASP A 164 -15.10 13.10 -0.07
C ASP A 164 -14.99 14.54 0.44
N GLY A 165 -14.15 14.77 1.45
CA GLY A 165 -13.82 16.12 1.91
C GLY A 165 -12.94 16.89 0.91
N PRO A 166 -12.96 18.24 0.96
CA PRO A 166 -12.37 19.10 -0.08
C PRO A 166 -10.86 18.90 -0.27
N VAL A 167 -10.13 18.55 0.78
CA VAL A 167 -8.68 18.33 0.71
C VAL A 167 -8.35 17.08 -0.12
N ASN A 168 -9.04 15.97 0.15
CA ASN A 168 -8.84 14.72 -0.56
C ASN A 168 -9.33 14.81 -2.01
N GLU A 169 -10.51 15.39 -2.22
CA GLU A 169 -11.07 15.58 -3.55
C GLU A 169 -10.18 16.46 -4.43
N THR A 170 -9.67 17.58 -3.90
CA THR A 170 -8.75 18.47 -4.62
C THR A 170 -7.46 17.75 -5.01
N LEU A 171 -6.88 16.95 -4.11
CA LEU A 171 -5.68 16.17 -4.41
C LEU A 171 -5.95 15.20 -5.57
N ILE A 172 -7.04 14.42 -5.50
CA ILE A 172 -7.35 13.43 -6.52
C ILE A 172 -7.65 14.08 -7.86
N ARG A 173 -8.40 15.20 -7.90
CA ARG A 173 -8.64 15.96 -9.14
C ARG A 173 -7.33 16.42 -9.79
N ARG A 174 -6.40 16.98 -9.02
CA ARG A 174 -5.09 17.39 -9.54
C ARG A 174 -4.33 16.22 -10.15
N LEU A 175 -4.35 15.05 -9.51
CA LEU A 175 -3.69 13.85 -10.04
C LEU A 175 -4.35 13.31 -11.31
N ILE A 176 -5.68 13.46 -11.42
CA ILE A 176 -6.43 13.10 -12.64
C ILE A 176 -6.06 14.04 -13.79
N ASP A 177 -5.93 15.34 -13.52
CA ASP A 177 -5.64 16.38 -14.51
C ASP A 177 -4.16 16.36 -14.96
N ASP A 178 -3.26 15.88 -14.08
CA ASP A 178 -1.83 15.74 -14.36
C ASP A 178 -1.58 14.53 -15.28
N ARG A 179 -1.79 14.77 -16.59
CA ARG A 179 -1.50 13.76 -17.63
C ARG A 179 -0.05 13.87 -18.04
N PRO A 180 0.72 12.76 -18.03
CA PRO A 180 2.06 12.77 -18.63
C PRO A 180 1.94 13.20 -20.10
N ARG A 181 2.79 14.14 -20.48
CA ARG A 181 2.90 14.65 -21.86
C ARG A 181 3.57 13.62 -22.76
#